data_4975286cd6029dd626769f45e66a8712
#
_entry.id   4975286cd6029dd626769f45e66a8712
#
_cell.length_a   1.000
_cell.length_b   1.000
_cell.length_c   1.000
_cell.angle_alpha   90.00
_cell.angle_beta   90.00
_cell.angle_gamma   90.00
#
_symmetry.space_group_name_H-M   'P 1'
#
loop_
_entity.id
_entity.type
_entity.pdbx_description
1 polymer ?
#
loop_
_entity_poly.entity_id
_entity_poly.type
_entity_poly.pdbx_seq_one_letter_code
_entity_poly.pdbx_strand_id
1 'polypeptide(L)'
;MVAGHLQEKNGNYYMVVNYHDAAGKRKTKWFPTGLPVKGNKKKAEKMLMELRKEYVPDEKPLEQGILFSDFMLQWLEIVKPTIAVTTYSSYSGMVKGVIAPYFKAKGIQLSDLKATDIQAFYMEQLKRVTPNSVIHYHANIHKALKYAVKIDLIPTNPADKVERPKKNRYIGSFYDSGEVEKLFTAAKGTNLEIPIFLGAFYGLRRSEALGLKWSAIDFQSDTITIRHTVTSCNLDGKHVQIAQDTTKTKSSLRTLPLVPAFKEKLLAHKKQQDEYRRVCGKCYDKRYLDYICVDEVGTLISPHYLTSAFPKLLDKNGLRHIRVHDLRHSCASLLLSNGVPMKQIQEWLGHSDFSTTANVYAHLDYNSKLSSADAMVNGLKGALSAIQ
;
A
#
# COMPACT_ATOMS: atom_id res chain seq x y z
N MET A 1 -27.66 37.91 16.76
CA MET A 1 -28.33 37.56 18.05
C MET A 1 -28.69 36.09 17.97
N VAL A 2 -28.18 35.27 18.91
CA VAL A 2 -28.42 33.82 18.92
C VAL A 2 -29.81 33.49 19.51
N ALA A 3 -30.40 32.37 19.09
CA ALA A 3 -31.65 31.87 19.69
C ALA A 3 -31.39 31.27 21.06
N GLY A 4 -32.30 31.43 22.02
CA GLY A 4 -32.14 30.87 23.34
C GLY A 4 -33.45 30.92 24.13
N HIS A 5 -33.53 30.08 25.19
CA HIS A 5 -34.67 29.97 26.11
C HIS A 5 -34.20 29.71 27.51
N LEU A 6 -35.08 29.93 28.48
CA LEU A 6 -34.85 29.49 29.86
C LEU A 6 -35.25 28.05 30.01
N GLN A 7 -34.47 27.26 30.78
CA GLN A 7 -34.74 25.89 31.17
C GLN A 7 -34.66 25.80 32.72
N GLU A 8 -35.61 25.10 33.32
CA GLU A 8 -35.56 24.79 34.75
C GLU A 8 -34.86 23.48 35.00
N LYS A 9 -33.87 23.49 35.92
CA LYS A 9 -33.15 22.28 36.31
C LYS A 9 -32.71 22.41 37.77
N ASN A 10 -32.98 21.38 38.58
CA ASN A 10 -32.63 21.33 39.99
C ASN A 10 -33.09 22.57 40.80
N GLY A 11 -34.32 23.07 40.53
CA GLY A 11 -34.88 24.22 41.22
C GLY A 11 -34.32 25.60 40.83
N ASN A 12 -33.40 25.68 39.83
CA ASN A 12 -32.82 26.91 39.34
C ASN A 12 -33.07 27.11 37.85
N TYR A 13 -33.01 28.38 37.40
CA TYR A 13 -33.06 28.74 35.99
C TYR A 13 -31.68 28.56 35.37
N TYR A 14 -31.67 28.00 34.14
CA TYR A 14 -30.54 27.96 33.24
C TYR A 14 -30.88 28.67 31.94
N MET A 15 -29.93 29.42 31.40
CA MET A 15 -30.04 30.00 30.05
C MET A 15 -29.47 29.03 29.03
N VAL A 16 -30.29 28.58 28.08
CA VAL A 16 -29.90 27.69 27.00
C VAL A 16 -29.79 28.46 25.72
N VAL A 17 -28.59 28.52 25.15
CA VAL A 17 -28.33 29.24 23.91
C VAL A 17 -28.14 28.20 22.80
N ASN A 18 -28.88 28.41 21.69
CA ASN A 18 -28.77 27.59 20.48
C ASN A 18 -27.98 28.35 19.43
N TYR A 19 -26.95 27.70 18.91
CA TYR A 19 -26.11 28.26 17.86
C TYR A 19 -25.78 27.17 16.84
N HIS A 20 -25.28 27.61 15.67
CA HIS A 20 -24.73 26.66 14.68
C HIS A 20 -23.22 26.76 14.75
N ASP A 21 -22.55 25.59 14.77
CA ASP A 21 -21.10 25.54 14.67
C ASP A 21 -20.65 25.87 13.22
N ALA A 22 -19.34 26.00 13.01
CA ALA A 22 -18.77 26.33 11.70
C ALA A 22 -19.15 25.32 10.58
N ALA A 23 -19.59 24.09 10.94
CA ALA A 23 -20.09 23.08 10.01
C ALA A 23 -21.62 23.18 9.77
N GLY A 24 -22.30 24.21 10.30
CA GLY A 24 -23.74 24.41 10.18
C GLY A 24 -24.57 23.49 11.09
N LYS A 25 -23.96 22.70 11.98
CA LYS A 25 -24.67 21.80 12.89
C LYS A 25 -25.17 22.55 14.12
N ARG A 26 -26.46 22.38 14.45
CA ARG A 26 -27.06 22.99 15.64
C ARG A 26 -26.44 22.44 16.92
N LYS A 27 -25.97 23.34 17.80
CA LYS A 27 -25.39 23.07 19.12
C LYS A 27 -26.16 23.84 20.18
N THR A 28 -26.06 23.37 21.43
CA THR A 28 -26.65 24.04 22.59
C THR A 28 -25.61 24.22 23.68
N LYS A 29 -25.58 25.39 24.33
CA LYS A 29 -24.72 25.65 25.49
C LYS A 29 -25.57 26.15 26.65
N TRP A 30 -25.31 25.62 27.83
CA TRP A 30 -26.07 25.90 29.03
C TRP A 30 -25.29 26.80 29.96
N PHE A 31 -25.94 27.87 30.45
CA PHE A 31 -25.33 28.81 31.37
C PHE A 31 -26.20 28.88 32.65
N PRO A 32 -25.63 28.63 33.84
CA PRO A 32 -26.36 28.76 35.09
C PRO A 32 -26.66 30.22 35.38
N THR A 33 -27.87 30.57 35.78
CA THR A 33 -28.21 31.92 36.22
C THR A 33 -27.91 32.14 37.70
N GLY A 34 -27.77 31.10 38.50
CA GLY A 34 -27.69 31.16 39.96
C GLY A 34 -29.00 31.57 40.62
N LEU A 35 -30.13 31.68 39.89
CA LEU A 35 -31.41 32.15 40.38
C LEU A 35 -32.36 30.96 40.61
N PRO A 36 -32.96 30.81 41.85
CA PRO A 36 -34.03 29.89 42.08
C PRO A 36 -35.26 30.20 41.22
N VAL A 37 -36.01 29.17 40.80
CA VAL A 37 -37.19 29.29 39.93
C VAL A 37 -38.27 30.21 40.54
N LYS A 38 -38.50 30.09 41.87
CA LYS A 38 -39.55 30.82 42.55
C LYS A 38 -39.28 32.36 42.55
N GLY A 39 -40.11 33.13 41.86
CA GLY A 39 -40.09 34.57 41.88
C GLY A 39 -39.04 35.27 40.98
N ASN A 40 -38.13 34.54 40.31
CA ASN A 40 -37.00 35.10 39.61
C ASN A 40 -37.09 35.05 38.07
N LYS A 41 -38.23 34.67 37.49
CA LYS A 41 -38.38 34.50 36.03
C LYS A 41 -38.01 35.76 35.25
N LYS A 42 -38.54 36.93 35.60
CA LYS A 42 -38.21 38.20 34.92
C LYS A 42 -36.72 38.53 34.95
N LYS A 43 -36.04 38.25 36.06
CA LYS A 43 -34.62 38.49 36.24
C LYS A 43 -33.79 37.54 35.37
N ALA A 44 -34.16 36.27 35.31
CA ALA A 44 -33.55 35.28 34.46
C ALA A 44 -33.74 35.57 32.94
N GLU A 45 -34.94 36.06 32.55
CA GLU A 45 -35.22 36.50 31.17
C GLU A 45 -34.33 37.69 30.76
N LYS A 46 -34.13 38.67 31.66
CA LYS A 46 -33.25 39.80 31.40
C LYS A 46 -31.80 39.32 31.18
N MET A 47 -31.28 38.44 32.03
CA MET A 47 -29.95 37.84 31.87
C MET A 47 -29.84 37.08 30.55
N LEU A 48 -30.86 36.33 30.15
CA LEU A 48 -30.90 35.64 28.87
C LEU A 48 -30.84 36.63 27.68
N MET A 49 -31.57 37.75 27.77
CA MET A 49 -31.53 38.78 26.73
C MET A 49 -30.17 39.45 26.58
N GLU A 50 -29.50 39.73 27.69
CA GLU A 50 -28.12 40.24 27.69
C GLU A 50 -27.16 39.24 27.11
N LEU A 51 -27.19 37.98 27.60
CA LEU A 51 -26.38 36.90 27.07
C LEU A 51 -26.56 36.70 25.55
N ARG A 52 -27.81 36.74 25.04
CA ARG A 52 -28.11 36.60 23.61
C ARG A 52 -27.58 37.73 22.74
N LYS A 53 -27.38 38.93 23.28
CA LYS A 53 -26.77 40.07 22.57
C LYS A 53 -25.26 39.93 22.49
N GLU A 54 -24.64 39.46 23.57
CA GLU A 54 -23.17 39.41 23.73
C GLU A 54 -22.57 38.07 23.36
N TYR A 55 -23.39 36.97 23.31
CA TYR A 55 -22.91 35.66 23.06
C TYR A 55 -22.35 35.51 21.63
N VAL A 56 -21.06 35.47 21.54
CA VAL A 56 -20.34 34.99 20.38
C VAL A 56 -20.05 33.51 20.67
N PRO A 57 -20.46 32.55 19.82
CA PRO A 57 -20.05 31.18 19.98
C PRO A 57 -18.53 31.15 20.14
N ASP A 58 -18.03 30.37 21.12
CA ASP A 58 -16.59 30.10 21.21
C ASP A 58 -16.17 29.39 19.91
N GLU A 59 -15.94 30.14 18.88
CA GLU A 59 -14.99 29.75 17.87
C GLU A 59 -13.68 29.68 18.65
N LYS A 60 -13.22 28.44 18.97
CA LYS A 60 -11.79 28.30 19.27
C LYS A 60 -11.12 29.01 18.11
N PRO A 61 -10.30 30.05 18.33
CA PRO A 61 -9.53 30.58 17.25
C PRO A 61 -8.78 29.37 16.68
N LEU A 62 -9.08 28.97 15.47
CA LEU A 62 -8.15 28.19 14.67
C LEU A 62 -6.86 28.94 14.84
N GLU A 63 -5.83 28.33 15.45
CA GLU A 63 -4.52 28.96 15.60
C GLU A 63 -4.23 29.60 14.26
N GLN A 64 -4.26 30.93 14.24
CA GLN A 64 -4.16 31.69 13.00
C GLN A 64 -2.82 31.31 12.40
N GLY A 65 -2.86 30.55 11.28
CA GLY A 65 -1.74 30.58 10.39
C GLY A 65 -0.91 29.33 10.24
N ILE A 66 -1.46 28.12 10.35
CA ILE A 66 -0.68 26.97 9.84
C ILE A 66 -0.84 26.88 8.33
N LEU A 67 0.25 26.95 7.58
CA LEU A 67 0.24 26.66 6.15
C LEU A 67 -0.13 25.19 5.92
N PHE A 68 -0.91 24.92 4.89
CA PHE A 68 -1.24 23.54 4.53
C PHE A 68 0.01 22.69 4.28
N SER A 69 1.07 23.28 3.69
CA SER A 69 2.38 22.62 3.53
C SER A 69 2.98 22.16 4.86
N ASP A 70 2.94 23.01 5.88
CA ASP A 70 3.53 22.75 7.19
C ASP A 70 2.69 21.71 7.96
N PHE A 71 1.36 21.81 7.83
CA PHE A 71 0.45 20.78 8.34
C PHE A 71 0.74 19.40 7.73
N MET A 72 0.96 19.31 6.42
CA MET A 72 1.32 18.04 5.76
C MET A 72 2.61 17.43 6.34
N LEU A 73 3.61 18.26 6.66
CA LEU A 73 4.85 17.82 7.29
C LEU A 73 4.64 17.37 8.73
N GLN A 74 3.84 18.10 9.51
CA GLN A 74 3.48 17.72 10.88
C GLN A 74 2.68 16.42 10.91
N TRP A 75 1.67 16.29 10.03
CA TRP A 75 0.90 15.06 9.90
C TRP A 75 1.77 13.85 9.56
N LEU A 76 2.77 14.03 8.72
CA LEU A 76 3.71 12.97 8.36
C LEU A 76 4.44 12.42 9.58
N GLU A 77 4.88 13.27 10.51
CA GLU A 77 5.51 12.85 11.76
C GLU A 77 4.51 12.18 12.73
N ILE A 78 3.27 12.66 12.76
CA ILE A 78 2.20 12.08 13.59
C ILE A 78 1.87 10.63 13.15
N VAL A 79 1.83 10.37 11.84
CA VAL A 79 1.50 9.02 11.35
C VAL A 79 2.69 8.06 11.36
N LYS A 80 3.92 8.56 11.46
CA LYS A 80 5.15 7.78 11.44
C LYS A 80 5.14 6.55 12.37
N PRO A 81 4.78 6.64 13.65
CA PRO A 81 4.75 5.51 14.57
C PRO A 81 3.60 4.52 14.29
N THR A 82 2.61 4.89 13.47
CA THR A 82 1.39 4.08 13.24
C THR A 82 1.41 3.28 11.95
N ILE A 83 2.41 3.47 11.11
CA ILE A 83 2.52 2.86 9.79
C ILE A 83 3.86 2.14 9.60
N ALA A 84 3.89 1.16 8.68
CA ALA A 84 5.12 0.48 8.34
C ALA A 84 6.18 1.47 7.79
N VAL A 85 7.46 1.22 8.09
CA VAL A 85 8.59 2.07 7.67
C VAL A 85 8.61 2.29 6.15
N THR A 86 8.33 1.27 5.35
CA THR A 86 8.23 1.37 3.89
C THR A 86 7.08 2.26 3.42
N THR A 87 5.96 2.25 4.15
CA THR A 87 4.82 3.15 3.88
C THR A 87 5.18 4.59 4.24
N TYR A 88 5.81 4.80 5.40
CA TYR A 88 6.30 6.12 5.79
C TYR A 88 7.29 6.69 4.78
N SER A 89 8.26 5.88 4.32
CA SER A 89 9.21 6.28 3.26
C SER A 89 8.50 6.75 1.99
N SER A 90 7.48 6.00 1.54
CA SER A 90 6.67 6.38 0.38
C SER A 90 5.91 7.70 0.62
N TYR A 91 5.27 7.86 1.77
CA TYR A 91 4.57 9.10 2.15
C TYR A 91 5.54 10.27 2.24
N SER A 92 6.69 10.08 2.89
CA SER A 92 7.74 11.09 3.04
C SER A 92 8.23 11.60 1.69
N GLY A 93 8.50 10.71 0.74
CA GLY A 93 8.91 11.08 -0.61
C GLY A 93 7.85 11.92 -1.33
N MET A 94 6.57 11.56 -1.21
CA MET A 94 5.48 12.32 -1.84
C MET A 94 5.22 13.66 -1.14
N VAL A 95 5.18 13.66 0.19
CA VAL A 95 4.88 14.87 0.96
C VAL A 95 6.04 15.85 0.91
N LYS A 96 7.25 15.43 1.27
CA LYS A 96 8.44 16.31 1.32
C LYS A 96 8.94 16.70 -0.08
N GLY A 97 8.82 15.80 -1.06
CA GLY A 97 9.35 16.01 -2.42
C GLY A 97 8.40 16.73 -3.38
N VAL A 98 7.08 16.63 -3.17
CA VAL A 98 6.12 17.12 -4.17
C VAL A 98 5.01 17.96 -3.54
N ILE A 99 4.28 17.44 -2.55
CA ILE A 99 3.06 18.08 -2.04
C ILE A 99 3.42 19.36 -1.26
N ALA A 100 4.24 19.23 -0.22
CA ALA A 100 4.58 20.37 0.62
C ALA A 100 5.29 21.51 -0.14
N PRO A 101 6.29 21.25 -1.03
CA PRO A 101 6.89 22.31 -1.83
C PRO A 101 5.90 23.07 -2.72
N TYR A 102 4.96 22.37 -3.37
CA TYR A 102 3.96 23.00 -4.22
C TYR A 102 3.06 23.96 -3.40
N PHE A 103 2.46 23.46 -2.31
CA PHE A 103 1.55 24.27 -1.50
C PHE A 103 2.28 25.35 -0.69
N LYS A 104 3.54 25.15 -0.33
CA LYS A 104 4.38 26.21 0.27
C LYS A 104 4.57 27.39 -0.68
N ALA A 105 4.86 27.12 -1.96
CA ALA A 105 4.99 28.17 -2.98
C ALA A 105 3.68 28.95 -3.22
N LYS A 106 2.52 28.33 -2.93
CA LYS A 106 1.19 29.00 -3.03
C LYS A 106 0.82 29.77 -1.77
N GLY A 107 1.46 29.53 -0.62
CA GLY A 107 1.19 30.20 0.64
C GLY A 107 -0.20 29.97 1.21
N ILE A 108 -0.85 28.83 0.88
CA ILE A 108 -2.25 28.56 1.25
C ILE A 108 -2.32 28.10 2.71
N GLN A 109 -3.15 28.77 3.50
CA GLN A 109 -3.47 28.37 4.86
C GLN A 109 -4.34 27.11 4.88
N LEU A 110 -4.21 26.28 5.90
CA LEU A 110 -5.01 25.05 6.05
C LEU A 110 -6.52 25.37 6.10
N SER A 111 -6.92 26.47 6.78
CA SER A 111 -8.29 26.93 6.90
C SER A 111 -8.90 27.38 5.55
N ASP A 112 -8.07 27.89 4.65
CA ASP A 112 -8.49 28.49 3.38
C ASP A 112 -8.38 27.55 2.19
N LEU A 113 -7.85 26.32 2.41
CA LEU A 113 -7.64 25.34 1.37
C LEU A 113 -8.98 24.88 0.74
N LYS A 114 -9.12 25.10 -0.55
CA LYS A 114 -10.31 24.73 -1.34
C LYS A 114 -10.06 23.51 -2.21
N ALA A 115 -11.15 22.84 -2.59
CA ALA A 115 -11.09 21.73 -3.56
C ALA A 115 -10.44 22.16 -4.89
N THR A 116 -10.66 23.42 -5.31
CA THR A 116 -10.07 24.02 -6.51
C THR A 116 -8.54 24.08 -6.45
N ASP A 117 -7.96 24.35 -5.28
CA ASP A 117 -6.50 24.40 -5.12
C ASP A 117 -5.87 23.01 -5.25
N ILE A 118 -6.55 22.02 -4.68
CA ILE A 118 -6.14 20.61 -4.79
C ILE A 118 -6.31 20.12 -6.24
N GLN A 119 -7.40 20.51 -6.91
CA GLN A 119 -7.62 20.18 -8.32
C GLN A 119 -6.55 20.79 -9.21
N ALA A 120 -6.19 22.06 -9.00
CA ALA A 120 -5.11 22.74 -9.72
C ALA A 120 -3.76 22.02 -9.53
N PHE A 121 -3.47 21.56 -8.30
CA PHE A 121 -2.29 20.72 -8.03
C PHE A 121 -2.29 19.45 -8.89
N TYR A 122 -3.43 18.73 -8.98
CA TYR A 122 -3.47 17.50 -9.80
C TYR A 122 -3.28 17.80 -11.28
N MET A 123 -3.89 18.83 -11.80
CA MET A 123 -3.72 19.23 -13.20
C MET A 123 -2.25 19.57 -13.53
N GLU A 124 -1.55 20.23 -12.61
CA GLU A 124 -0.12 20.51 -12.79
C GLU A 124 0.74 19.24 -12.70
N GLN A 125 0.46 18.36 -11.74
CA GLN A 125 1.20 17.11 -11.63
C GLN A 125 1.01 16.19 -12.83
N LEU A 126 -0.19 16.12 -13.41
CA LEU A 126 -0.47 15.30 -14.60
C LEU A 126 0.36 15.65 -15.83
N LYS A 127 0.94 16.86 -15.88
CA LYS A 127 1.86 17.24 -16.97
C LYS A 127 3.19 16.49 -16.92
N ARG A 128 3.58 15.91 -15.78
CA ARG A 128 4.91 15.29 -15.56
C ARG A 128 4.90 13.91 -14.91
N VAL A 129 3.75 13.47 -14.38
CA VAL A 129 3.62 12.14 -13.78
C VAL A 129 2.35 11.44 -14.26
N THR A 130 2.31 10.13 -14.08
CA THR A 130 1.15 9.32 -14.47
C THR A 130 -0.08 9.57 -13.57
N PRO A 131 -1.31 9.32 -14.08
CA PRO A 131 -2.53 9.39 -13.28
C PRO A 131 -2.46 8.59 -11.98
N ASN A 132 -1.82 7.42 -11.99
CA ASN A 132 -1.65 6.60 -10.80
C ASN A 132 -0.81 7.29 -9.73
N SER A 133 0.21 8.07 -10.09
CA SER A 133 1.01 8.87 -9.14
C SER A 133 0.16 9.95 -8.48
N VAL A 134 -0.68 10.64 -9.27
CA VAL A 134 -1.60 11.67 -8.73
C VAL A 134 -2.64 11.06 -7.77
N ILE A 135 -3.12 9.85 -8.06
CA ILE A 135 -4.00 9.10 -7.13
C ILE A 135 -3.30 8.84 -5.79
N HIS A 136 -2.00 8.54 -5.80
CA HIS A 136 -1.22 8.40 -4.55
C HIS A 136 -1.04 9.73 -3.82
N TYR A 137 -0.83 10.83 -4.52
CA TYR A 137 -0.80 12.17 -3.91
C TYR A 137 -2.15 12.50 -3.26
N HIS A 138 -3.27 12.25 -3.98
CA HIS A 138 -4.61 12.41 -3.43
C HIS A 138 -4.79 11.61 -2.14
N ALA A 139 -4.38 10.33 -2.11
CA ALA A 139 -4.51 9.49 -0.93
C ALA A 139 -3.79 10.06 0.31
N ASN A 140 -2.61 10.68 0.12
CA ASN A 140 -1.89 11.35 1.21
C ASN A 140 -2.60 12.62 1.66
N ILE A 141 -2.97 13.51 0.73
CA ILE A 141 -3.69 14.76 1.00
C ILE A 141 -5.01 14.46 1.72
N HIS A 142 -5.81 13.56 1.17
CA HIS A 142 -7.11 13.18 1.73
C HIS A 142 -6.99 12.63 3.15
N LYS A 143 -5.98 11.75 3.40
CA LYS A 143 -5.75 11.15 4.72
C LYS A 143 -5.29 12.18 5.74
N ALA A 144 -4.43 13.11 5.36
CA ALA A 144 -3.99 14.21 6.19
C ALA A 144 -5.15 15.15 6.55
N LEU A 145 -5.94 15.57 5.56
CA LEU A 145 -7.11 16.43 5.78
C LEU A 145 -8.21 15.72 6.59
N LYS A 146 -8.41 14.41 6.42
CA LYS A 146 -9.31 13.63 7.28
C LYS A 146 -8.85 13.64 8.74
N TYR A 147 -7.54 13.63 8.97
CA TYR A 147 -6.98 13.79 10.31
C TYR A 147 -7.21 15.22 10.84
N ALA A 148 -7.03 16.26 10.01
CA ALA A 148 -7.31 17.66 10.38
C ALA A 148 -8.77 17.85 10.83
N VAL A 149 -9.73 17.24 10.11
CA VAL A 149 -11.15 17.23 10.52
C VAL A 149 -11.34 16.49 11.85
N LYS A 150 -10.65 15.36 12.04
CA LYS A 150 -10.78 14.57 13.29
C LYS A 150 -10.34 15.32 14.54
N ILE A 151 -9.37 16.23 14.38
CA ILE A 151 -8.82 17.04 15.49
C ILE A 151 -9.36 18.50 15.50
N ASP A 152 -10.47 18.74 14.77
CA ASP A 152 -11.20 20.00 14.72
C ASP A 152 -10.38 21.21 14.17
N LEU A 153 -9.34 20.99 13.36
CA LEU A 153 -8.58 22.05 12.70
C LEU A 153 -9.32 22.64 11.50
N ILE A 154 -10.09 21.81 10.78
CA ILE A 154 -10.96 22.25 9.68
C ILE A 154 -12.33 21.56 9.82
N PRO A 155 -13.42 22.22 9.37
CA PRO A 155 -14.78 21.68 9.52
C PRO A 155 -15.10 20.51 8.58
N THR A 156 -14.51 20.51 7.37
CA THR A 156 -14.76 19.51 6.33
C THR A 156 -13.48 19.23 5.55
N ASN A 157 -13.43 18.07 4.91
CA ASN A 157 -12.29 17.69 4.07
C ASN A 157 -12.51 18.19 2.63
N PRO A 158 -11.78 19.23 2.14
CA PRO A 158 -11.96 19.70 0.77
C PRO A 158 -11.56 18.67 -0.30
N ALA A 159 -10.73 17.67 0.04
CA ALA A 159 -10.35 16.62 -0.89
C ALA A 159 -11.50 15.63 -1.22
N ASP A 160 -12.60 15.64 -0.45
CA ASP A 160 -13.80 14.83 -0.75
C ASP A 160 -14.52 15.30 -2.02
N LYS A 161 -14.35 16.60 -2.38
CA LYS A 161 -15.00 17.23 -3.53
C LYS A 161 -14.13 17.28 -4.79
N VAL A 162 -12.96 16.65 -4.76
CA VAL A 162 -11.99 16.70 -5.87
C VAL A 162 -12.18 15.49 -6.79
N GLU A 163 -12.15 15.72 -8.09
CA GLU A 163 -12.17 14.66 -9.07
C GLU A 163 -10.78 14.05 -9.24
N ARG A 164 -10.72 12.72 -9.05
CA ARG A 164 -9.49 11.95 -9.21
C ARG A 164 -9.31 11.54 -10.67
N PRO A 165 -8.09 11.55 -11.22
CA PRO A 165 -7.85 11.03 -12.55
C PRO A 165 -8.20 9.53 -12.62
N LYS A 166 -8.61 9.07 -13.81
CA LYS A 166 -8.88 7.64 -14.05
C LYS A 166 -7.58 6.85 -13.92
N LYS A 167 -7.67 5.71 -13.21
CA LYS A 167 -6.53 4.80 -13.03
C LYS A 167 -6.14 4.17 -14.38
N ASN A 168 -4.87 4.29 -14.75
CA ASN A 168 -4.32 3.53 -15.87
C ASN A 168 -4.21 2.06 -15.47
N ARG A 169 -4.87 1.17 -16.21
CA ARG A 169 -4.71 -0.27 -16.05
C ARG A 169 -3.36 -0.67 -16.65
N TYR A 170 -2.55 -1.34 -15.87
CA TYR A 170 -1.34 -1.98 -16.37
C TYR A 170 -1.71 -3.37 -16.88
N ILE A 171 -1.39 -3.63 -18.14
CA ILE A 171 -1.46 -4.97 -18.72
C ILE A 171 -0.08 -5.59 -18.50
N GLY A 172 -0.02 -6.62 -17.64
CA GLY A 172 1.23 -7.31 -17.34
C GLY A 172 1.78 -8.00 -18.59
N SER A 173 3.08 -7.85 -18.82
CA SER A 173 3.81 -8.67 -19.78
C SER A 173 4.37 -9.87 -19.03
N PHE A 174 4.17 -11.07 -19.52
CA PHE A 174 4.66 -12.30 -18.92
C PHE A 174 5.36 -13.16 -19.97
N TYR A 175 6.25 -14.01 -19.54
CA TYR A 175 6.98 -14.96 -20.37
C TYR A 175 6.19 -16.25 -20.52
N ASP A 176 6.25 -16.86 -21.70
CA ASP A 176 5.84 -18.24 -21.94
C ASP A 176 6.92 -19.23 -21.42
N SER A 177 6.68 -20.53 -21.58
CA SER A 177 7.60 -21.58 -21.11
C SER A 177 8.99 -21.48 -21.77
N GLY A 178 9.03 -21.26 -23.09
CA GLY A 178 10.29 -21.15 -23.81
C GLY A 178 11.11 -19.89 -23.44
N GLU A 179 10.42 -18.77 -23.18
CA GLU A 179 11.06 -17.56 -22.69
C GLU A 179 11.61 -17.73 -21.26
N VAL A 180 10.88 -18.45 -20.38
CA VAL A 180 11.33 -18.78 -19.00
C VAL A 180 12.55 -19.70 -19.03
N GLU A 181 12.59 -20.70 -19.90
CA GLU A 181 13.76 -21.58 -20.08
C GLU A 181 15.01 -20.82 -20.54
N LYS A 182 14.85 -19.92 -21.53
CA LYS A 182 15.93 -19.02 -21.98
C LYS A 182 16.42 -18.12 -20.84
N LEU A 183 15.49 -17.59 -20.04
CA LEU A 183 15.82 -16.76 -18.89
C LEU A 183 16.60 -17.55 -17.81
N PHE A 184 16.23 -18.80 -17.51
CA PHE A 184 16.97 -19.65 -16.56
C PHE A 184 18.38 -19.94 -17.08
N THR A 185 18.51 -20.19 -18.39
CA THR A 185 19.82 -20.36 -19.03
C THR A 185 20.68 -19.12 -18.91
N ALA A 186 20.12 -17.94 -19.20
CA ALA A 186 20.81 -16.66 -19.11
C ALA A 186 21.23 -16.30 -17.68
N ALA A 187 20.43 -16.69 -16.68
CA ALA A 187 20.68 -16.40 -15.26
C ALA A 187 21.72 -17.34 -14.63
N LYS A 188 21.99 -18.49 -15.25
CA LYS A 188 22.85 -19.54 -14.68
C LYS A 188 24.23 -19.00 -14.32
N GLY A 189 24.68 -19.29 -13.09
CA GLY A 189 25.98 -18.87 -12.56
C GLY A 189 26.06 -17.40 -12.17
N THR A 190 24.98 -16.65 -12.25
CA THR A 190 24.93 -15.24 -11.80
C THR A 190 24.29 -15.14 -10.41
N ASN A 191 24.51 -14.01 -9.72
CA ASN A 191 23.84 -13.71 -8.44
C ASN A 191 22.30 -13.54 -8.58
N LEU A 192 21.79 -13.51 -9.81
CA LEU A 192 20.36 -13.41 -10.10
C LEU A 192 19.69 -14.78 -10.28
N GLU A 193 20.45 -15.87 -10.39
CA GLU A 193 19.93 -17.20 -10.73
C GLU A 193 18.87 -17.66 -9.73
N ILE A 194 19.19 -17.68 -8.43
CA ILE A 194 18.24 -18.11 -7.39
C ILE A 194 17.03 -17.17 -7.28
N PRO A 195 17.19 -15.84 -7.16
CA PRO A 195 16.04 -14.92 -7.14
C PRO A 195 15.12 -15.03 -8.35
N ILE A 196 15.67 -15.22 -9.56
CA ILE A 196 14.89 -15.38 -10.80
C ILE A 196 14.11 -16.71 -10.75
N PHE A 197 14.76 -17.82 -10.36
CA PHE A 197 14.08 -19.09 -10.24
C PHE A 197 12.91 -19.02 -9.24
N LEU A 198 13.14 -18.45 -8.07
CA LEU A 198 12.11 -18.26 -7.06
C LEU A 198 10.95 -17.39 -7.56
N GLY A 199 11.24 -16.38 -8.35
CA GLY A 199 10.24 -15.50 -8.96
C GLY A 199 9.44 -16.16 -10.08
N ALA A 200 10.11 -16.84 -10.99
CA ALA A 200 9.49 -17.40 -12.20
C ALA A 200 8.86 -18.80 -11.96
N PHE A 201 9.43 -19.64 -11.11
CA PHE A 201 8.91 -20.98 -10.84
C PHE A 201 7.93 -20.97 -9.65
N TYR A 202 8.36 -20.43 -8.50
CA TYR A 202 7.52 -20.42 -7.29
C TYR A 202 6.60 -19.19 -7.21
N GLY A 203 6.74 -18.22 -8.09
CA GLY A 203 5.94 -16.99 -8.09
C GLY A 203 6.17 -16.12 -6.86
N LEU A 204 7.36 -16.19 -6.22
CA LEU A 204 7.65 -15.39 -5.05
C LEU A 204 7.72 -13.90 -5.39
N ARG A 205 7.24 -13.06 -4.45
CA ARG A 205 7.48 -11.62 -4.55
C ARG A 205 8.98 -11.35 -4.40
N ARG A 206 9.47 -10.28 -5.01
CA ARG A 206 10.88 -9.87 -4.89
C ARG A 206 11.39 -9.90 -3.43
N SER A 207 10.60 -9.37 -2.51
CA SER A 207 10.94 -9.33 -1.09
C SER A 207 10.95 -10.71 -0.42
N GLU A 208 10.09 -11.62 -0.85
CA GLU A 208 10.03 -13.01 -0.38
C GLU A 208 11.24 -13.80 -0.91
N ALA A 209 11.57 -13.66 -2.20
CA ALA A 209 12.70 -14.34 -2.82
C ALA A 209 14.03 -13.92 -2.17
N LEU A 210 14.26 -12.62 -1.98
CA LEU A 210 15.47 -12.12 -1.31
C LEU A 210 15.50 -12.38 0.19
N GLY A 211 14.32 -12.58 0.81
CA GLY A 211 14.18 -12.90 2.22
C GLY A 211 14.25 -14.38 2.53
N LEU A 212 14.37 -15.27 1.54
CA LEU A 212 14.37 -16.71 1.80
C LEU A 212 15.62 -17.12 2.58
N LYS A 213 15.41 -17.90 3.65
CA LYS A 213 16.45 -18.36 4.57
C LYS A 213 16.67 -19.86 4.46
N TRP A 214 17.86 -20.32 4.80
CA TRP A 214 18.17 -21.75 4.90
C TRP A 214 17.29 -22.44 5.95
N SER A 215 17.02 -21.80 7.06
CA SER A 215 16.12 -22.29 8.13
C SER A 215 14.64 -22.41 7.70
N ALA A 216 14.30 -21.93 6.52
CA ALA A 216 12.96 -22.03 5.93
C ALA A 216 12.84 -23.19 4.92
N ILE A 217 13.93 -23.90 4.66
CA ILE A 217 13.99 -25.08 3.78
C ILE A 217 14.09 -26.34 4.65
N ASP A 218 13.11 -27.20 4.51
CA ASP A 218 13.17 -28.54 5.08
C ASP A 218 13.53 -29.55 3.97
N PHE A 219 14.77 -30.02 4.01
CA PHE A 219 15.30 -31.01 3.05
C PHE A 219 14.83 -32.43 3.32
N GLN A 220 14.24 -32.74 4.49
CA GLN A 220 13.71 -34.06 4.84
C GLN A 220 12.28 -34.22 4.34
N SER A 221 11.43 -33.20 4.59
CA SER A 221 10.04 -33.19 4.15
C SER A 221 9.85 -32.55 2.76
N ASP A 222 10.92 -32.12 2.12
CA ASP A 222 10.93 -31.47 0.81
C ASP A 222 9.94 -30.27 0.75
N THR A 223 10.13 -29.31 1.66
CA THR A 223 9.27 -28.13 1.73
C THR A 223 10.04 -26.81 1.84
N ILE A 224 9.41 -25.74 1.34
CA ILE A 224 9.87 -24.36 1.44
C ILE A 224 8.79 -23.55 2.15
N THR A 225 9.12 -22.94 3.28
CA THR A 225 8.19 -22.08 4.03
C THR A 225 8.51 -20.61 3.79
N ILE A 226 7.55 -19.86 3.23
CA ILE A 226 7.70 -18.44 2.93
C ILE A 226 7.19 -17.64 4.13
N ARG A 227 8.10 -17.12 4.96
CA ARG A 227 7.77 -16.39 6.21
C ARG A 227 8.57 -15.11 6.43
N HIS A 228 9.65 -14.91 5.69
CA HIS A 228 10.56 -13.79 5.86
C HIS A 228 10.64 -12.93 4.61
N THR A 229 10.85 -11.63 4.76
CA THR A 229 10.95 -10.70 3.64
C THR A 229 12.11 -9.73 3.82
N VAL A 230 12.75 -9.39 2.71
CA VAL A 230 13.75 -8.31 2.62
C VAL A 230 13.22 -7.24 1.69
N THR A 231 13.04 -6.05 2.24
CA THR A 231 12.62 -4.85 1.50
C THR A 231 13.66 -3.76 1.63
N SER A 232 13.59 -2.74 0.81
CA SER A 232 14.41 -1.54 0.96
C SER A 232 13.55 -0.30 0.77
N CYS A 233 13.92 0.76 1.46
CA CYS A 233 13.30 2.08 1.31
C CYS A 233 14.34 3.18 1.51
N ASN A 234 14.01 4.40 1.11
CA ASN A 234 14.83 5.57 1.36
C ASN A 234 14.26 6.34 2.57
N LEU A 235 15.02 6.44 3.62
CA LEU A 235 14.68 7.22 4.80
C LEU A 235 15.66 8.39 4.92
N ASP A 236 15.14 9.61 4.78
CA ASP A 236 15.90 10.84 4.90
C ASP A 236 17.22 10.84 4.09
N GLY A 237 17.11 10.38 2.82
CA GLY A 237 18.23 10.28 1.87
C GLY A 237 19.12 9.04 2.02
N LYS A 238 18.91 8.20 3.04
CA LYS A 238 19.68 6.96 3.24
C LYS A 238 18.90 5.74 2.79
N HIS A 239 19.55 4.86 2.02
CA HIS A 239 19.01 3.55 1.70
C HIS A 239 19.06 2.63 2.93
N VAL A 240 17.88 2.16 3.36
CA VAL A 240 17.73 1.24 4.49
C VAL A 240 17.17 -0.07 3.99
N GLN A 241 17.83 -1.19 4.30
CA GLN A 241 17.28 -2.53 4.14
C GLN A 241 16.51 -2.94 5.39
N ILE A 242 15.32 -3.52 5.20
CA ILE A 242 14.45 -3.99 6.27
C ILE A 242 14.25 -5.48 6.05
N ALA A 243 14.78 -6.28 6.96
CA ALA A 243 14.62 -7.71 7.02
C ALA A 243 13.69 -8.06 8.19
N GLN A 244 12.58 -8.75 7.93
CA GLN A 244 11.59 -9.02 8.98
C GLN A 244 10.80 -10.31 8.71
N ASP A 245 10.45 -11.03 9.79
CA ASP A 245 9.64 -12.25 9.76
C ASP A 245 8.13 -11.98 9.65
N THR A 246 7.73 -10.83 9.14
CA THR A 246 6.33 -10.51 8.98
C THR A 246 5.91 -10.56 7.53
N THR A 247 5.02 -11.46 7.24
CA THR A 247 4.19 -11.36 6.06
C THR A 247 3.04 -10.41 6.34
N LYS A 248 2.79 -9.48 5.43
CA LYS A 248 1.79 -8.40 5.56
C LYS A 248 0.36 -8.92 5.80
N THR A 249 0.12 -10.20 5.50
CA THR A 249 -1.16 -10.90 5.64
C THR A 249 -0.93 -12.37 5.98
N LYS A 250 -1.89 -13.01 6.69
CA LYS A 250 -1.88 -14.45 6.97
C LYS A 250 -1.71 -15.31 5.70
N SER A 251 -2.24 -14.86 4.55
CA SER A 251 -2.12 -15.55 3.26
C SER A 251 -0.71 -15.52 2.65
N SER A 252 0.18 -14.66 3.14
CA SER A 252 1.57 -14.62 2.68
C SER A 252 2.43 -15.70 3.34
N LEU A 253 2.06 -16.18 4.53
CA LEU A 253 2.68 -17.36 5.16
C LEU A 253 2.15 -18.61 4.47
N ARG A 254 3.02 -19.29 3.75
CA ARG A 254 2.68 -20.52 3.02
C ARG A 254 3.85 -21.45 2.91
N THR A 255 3.57 -22.73 2.82
CA THR A 255 4.55 -23.80 2.56
C THR A 255 4.32 -24.37 1.16
N LEU A 256 5.36 -24.46 0.37
CA LEU A 256 5.36 -24.96 -0.99
C LEU A 256 6.27 -26.21 -1.07
N PRO A 257 6.00 -27.16 -1.99
CA PRO A 257 6.87 -28.30 -2.18
C PRO A 257 8.22 -27.86 -2.75
N LEU A 258 9.30 -28.44 -2.23
CA LEU A 258 10.64 -28.32 -2.77
C LEU A 258 10.85 -29.37 -3.87
N VAL A 259 10.80 -28.94 -5.13
CA VAL A 259 10.98 -29.86 -6.27
C VAL A 259 12.40 -30.39 -6.35
N PRO A 260 12.65 -31.67 -6.75
CA PRO A 260 13.96 -32.32 -6.74
C PRO A 260 15.07 -31.53 -7.43
N ALA A 261 14.81 -31.03 -8.65
CA ALA A 261 15.79 -30.23 -9.42
C ALA A 261 16.22 -28.95 -8.68
N PHE A 262 15.31 -28.30 -7.95
CA PHE A 262 15.65 -27.13 -7.16
C PHE A 262 16.32 -27.48 -5.83
N LYS A 263 15.97 -28.60 -5.24
CA LYS A 263 16.68 -29.17 -4.07
C LYS A 263 18.15 -29.36 -4.36
N GLU A 264 18.50 -30.04 -5.46
CA GLU A 264 19.88 -30.23 -5.91
C GLU A 264 20.59 -28.89 -6.14
N LYS A 265 19.92 -27.96 -6.79
CA LYS A 265 20.44 -26.60 -7.02
C LYS A 265 20.73 -25.86 -5.71
N LEU A 266 19.82 -25.91 -4.75
CA LEU A 266 20.02 -25.29 -3.43
C LEU A 266 21.16 -25.93 -2.66
N LEU A 267 21.32 -27.28 -2.70
CA LEU A 267 22.43 -27.98 -2.06
C LEU A 267 23.77 -27.57 -2.68
N ALA A 268 23.84 -27.47 -4.01
CA ALA A 268 25.03 -26.98 -4.71
C ALA A 268 25.33 -25.51 -4.34
N HIS A 269 24.32 -24.67 -4.30
CA HIS A 269 24.44 -23.25 -3.90
C HIS A 269 24.93 -23.11 -2.45
N LYS A 270 24.44 -23.95 -1.53
CA LYS A 270 24.90 -23.96 -0.14
C LYS A 270 26.38 -24.30 -0.03
N LYS A 271 26.84 -25.32 -0.76
CA LYS A 271 28.27 -25.68 -0.84
C LYS A 271 29.10 -24.50 -1.38
N GLN A 272 28.60 -23.82 -2.40
CA GLN A 272 29.27 -22.63 -2.97
C GLN A 272 29.37 -21.49 -1.96
N GLN A 273 28.32 -21.21 -1.20
CA GLN A 273 28.36 -20.19 -0.14
C GLN A 273 29.35 -20.58 0.99
N ASP A 274 29.41 -21.86 1.37
CA ASP A 274 30.37 -22.37 2.36
C ASP A 274 31.81 -22.19 1.86
N GLU A 275 32.07 -22.44 0.57
CA GLU A 275 33.38 -22.20 -0.03
C GLU A 275 33.73 -20.69 -0.07
N TYR A 276 32.84 -19.83 -0.48
CA TYR A 276 33.05 -18.38 -0.43
C TYR A 276 33.35 -17.92 1.00
N ARG A 277 32.64 -18.43 2.00
CA ARG A 277 32.91 -18.14 3.41
C ARG A 277 34.30 -18.58 3.84
N ARG A 278 34.74 -19.75 3.39
CA ARG A 278 36.08 -20.27 3.69
C ARG A 278 37.18 -19.43 3.04
N VAL A 279 37.02 -19.05 1.78
CA VAL A 279 37.99 -18.25 1.02
C VAL A 279 38.08 -16.82 1.54
N CYS A 280 36.93 -16.15 1.73
CA CYS A 280 36.89 -14.77 2.21
C CYS A 280 37.27 -14.63 3.72
N GLY A 281 37.12 -15.70 4.51
CA GLY A 281 37.51 -15.72 5.91
C GLY A 281 36.93 -14.57 6.73
N LYS A 282 37.78 -13.66 7.19
CA LYS A 282 37.38 -12.50 8.03
C LYS A 282 36.57 -11.45 7.27
N CYS A 283 36.69 -11.38 5.94
CA CYS A 283 35.98 -10.41 5.11
C CYS A 283 34.52 -10.84 4.81
N TYR A 284 34.17 -12.09 5.09
CA TYR A 284 32.80 -12.58 4.86
C TYR A 284 31.82 -11.98 5.86
N ASP A 285 30.70 -11.44 5.36
CA ASP A 285 29.65 -10.85 6.21
C ASP A 285 28.83 -11.94 6.91
N LYS A 286 29.07 -12.10 8.22
CA LYS A 286 28.43 -13.12 9.04
C LYS A 286 27.00 -12.78 9.49
N ARG A 287 26.51 -11.56 9.20
CA ARG A 287 25.15 -11.14 9.59
C ARG A 287 24.06 -11.90 8.81
N TYR A 288 24.40 -12.40 7.63
CA TYR A 288 23.45 -12.98 6.68
C TYR A 288 23.67 -14.47 6.40
N LEU A 289 24.31 -15.21 7.32
CA LEU A 289 24.64 -16.66 7.16
C LEU A 289 23.42 -17.54 6.88
N ASP A 290 22.25 -17.15 7.40
CA ASP A 290 20.99 -17.90 7.18
C ASP A 290 20.28 -17.55 5.87
N TYR A 291 20.79 -16.54 5.10
CA TYR A 291 20.13 -16.13 3.85
C TYR A 291 20.68 -16.88 2.65
N ILE A 292 19.77 -17.22 1.72
CA ILE A 292 20.10 -17.90 0.47
C ILE A 292 20.61 -16.93 -0.58
N CYS A 293 20.02 -15.71 -0.63
CA CYS A 293 20.36 -14.71 -1.63
C CYS A 293 21.41 -13.73 -1.09
N VAL A 294 22.65 -14.17 -0.99
CA VAL A 294 23.84 -13.36 -0.68
C VAL A 294 24.86 -13.42 -1.82
N ASP A 295 25.76 -12.44 -1.90
CA ASP A 295 26.88 -12.41 -2.84
C ASP A 295 28.09 -13.22 -2.34
N GLU A 296 29.20 -13.19 -3.07
CA GLU A 296 30.41 -13.94 -2.81
C GLU A 296 31.11 -13.56 -1.49
N VAL A 297 30.83 -12.36 -0.97
CA VAL A 297 31.35 -11.87 0.33
C VAL A 297 30.32 -11.96 1.45
N GLY A 298 29.19 -12.64 1.22
CA GLY A 298 28.14 -12.86 2.20
C GLY A 298 27.18 -11.67 2.40
N THR A 299 27.29 -10.62 1.58
CA THR A 299 26.40 -9.46 1.67
C THR A 299 25.05 -9.77 1.03
N LEU A 300 23.98 -9.38 1.69
CA LEU A 300 22.62 -9.63 1.23
C LEU A 300 22.34 -8.91 -0.11
N ILE A 301 21.86 -9.66 -1.11
CA ILE A 301 21.46 -9.09 -2.40
C ILE A 301 20.32 -8.08 -2.17
N SER A 302 20.59 -6.82 -2.49
CA SER A 302 19.61 -5.77 -2.24
C SER A 302 18.45 -5.81 -3.24
N PRO A 303 17.21 -5.43 -2.83
CA PRO A 303 16.10 -5.28 -3.76
C PRO A 303 16.37 -4.31 -4.91
N HIS A 304 17.19 -3.29 -4.67
CA HIS A 304 17.60 -2.34 -5.70
C HIS A 304 18.53 -3.00 -6.73
N TYR A 305 19.54 -3.77 -6.27
CA TYR A 305 20.44 -4.49 -7.17
C TYR A 305 19.66 -5.43 -8.08
N LEU A 306 18.78 -6.28 -7.53
CA LEU A 306 17.96 -7.18 -8.35
C LEU A 306 17.14 -6.42 -9.40
N THR A 307 16.53 -5.28 -9.04
CA THR A 307 15.71 -4.48 -9.97
C THR A 307 16.56 -3.83 -11.07
N SER A 308 17.79 -3.42 -10.78
CA SER A 308 18.67 -2.74 -11.76
C SER A 308 19.50 -3.72 -12.60
N ALA A 309 19.86 -4.88 -12.06
CA ALA A 309 20.65 -5.88 -12.75
C ALA A 309 19.79 -6.79 -13.66
N PHE A 310 18.53 -7.02 -13.30
CA PHE A 310 17.63 -7.87 -14.09
C PHE A 310 17.41 -7.35 -15.54
N PRO A 311 17.07 -6.08 -15.79
CA PRO A 311 16.98 -5.56 -17.14
C PRO A 311 18.29 -5.73 -17.95
N LYS A 312 19.44 -5.48 -17.32
CA LYS A 312 20.74 -5.65 -17.97
C LYS A 312 21.01 -7.10 -18.37
N LEU A 313 20.56 -8.06 -17.56
CA LEU A 313 20.63 -9.49 -17.89
C LEU A 313 19.78 -9.79 -19.13
N LEU A 314 18.56 -9.24 -19.20
CA LEU A 314 17.66 -9.42 -20.35
C LEU A 314 18.28 -8.83 -21.62
N ASP A 315 18.76 -7.59 -21.57
CA ASP A 315 19.41 -6.91 -22.71
C ASP A 315 20.62 -7.70 -23.23
N LYS A 316 21.51 -8.12 -22.30
CA LYS A 316 22.72 -8.90 -22.66
C LYS A 316 22.41 -10.20 -23.39
N ASN A 317 21.26 -10.81 -23.12
CA ASN A 317 20.86 -12.11 -23.68
C ASN A 317 19.76 -11.98 -24.75
N GLY A 318 19.45 -10.77 -25.23
CA GLY A 318 18.42 -10.54 -26.26
C GLY A 318 17.02 -10.98 -25.84
N LEU A 319 16.71 -10.97 -24.53
CA LEU A 319 15.41 -11.35 -23.99
C LEU A 319 14.47 -10.16 -23.96
N ARG A 320 13.17 -10.41 -24.19
CA ARG A 320 12.14 -9.39 -24.15
C ARG A 320 12.05 -8.73 -22.76
N HIS A 321 11.92 -7.42 -22.72
CA HIS A 321 11.87 -6.67 -21.48
C HIS A 321 10.62 -6.96 -20.66
N ILE A 322 10.80 -7.44 -19.42
CA ILE A 322 9.78 -7.57 -18.37
C ILE A 322 10.35 -7.06 -17.05
N ARG A 323 9.48 -6.79 -16.10
CA ARG A 323 9.90 -6.40 -14.73
C ARG A 323 10.13 -7.65 -13.87
N VAL A 324 10.94 -7.54 -12.82
CA VAL A 324 11.10 -8.62 -11.83
C VAL A 324 9.76 -9.13 -11.29
N HIS A 325 8.78 -8.25 -11.09
CA HIS A 325 7.45 -8.66 -10.61
C HIS A 325 6.66 -9.46 -11.64
N ASP A 326 6.94 -9.27 -12.93
CA ASP A 326 6.26 -9.97 -14.01
C ASP A 326 6.68 -11.46 -14.10
N LEU A 327 7.79 -11.85 -13.46
CA LEU A 327 8.16 -13.26 -13.26
C LEU A 327 7.07 -14.04 -12.50
N ARG A 328 6.47 -13.40 -11.49
CA ARG A 328 5.34 -13.97 -10.76
C ARG A 328 4.08 -14.07 -11.63
N HIS A 329 3.88 -13.13 -12.54
CA HIS A 329 2.81 -13.20 -13.54
C HIS A 329 3.08 -14.35 -14.53
N SER A 330 4.32 -14.56 -14.94
CA SER A 330 4.72 -15.68 -15.78
C SER A 330 4.43 -17.03 -15.10
N CYS A 331 4.81 -17.19 -13.82
CA CYS A 331 4.48 -18.36 -13.01
C CYS A 331 2.97 -18.66 -13.03
N ALA A 332 2.16 -17.66 -12.73
CA ALA A 332 0.71 -17.85 -12.68
C ALA A 332 0.10 -18.14 -14.06
N SER A 333 0.61 -17.52 -15.12
CA SER A 333 0.20 -17.79 -16.51
C SER A 333 0.53 -19.23 -16.90
N LEU A 334 1.73 -19.72 -16.56
CA LEU A 334 2.14 -21.09 -16.84
C LEU A 334 1.31 -22.11 -16.04
N LEU A 335 0.98 -21.85 -14.78
CA LEU A 335 0.09 -22.70 -14.01
C LEU A 335 -1.31 -22.76 -14.64
N LEU A 336 -1.83 -21.62 -15.07
CA LEU A 336 -3.15 -21.55 -15.70
C LEU A 336 -3.18 -22.28 -17.06
N SER A 337 -2.16 -22.08 -17.90
CA SER A 337 -2.06 -22.75 -19.22
C SER A 337 -1.90 -24.27 -19.10
N ASN A 338 -1.39 -24.75 -17.95
CA ASN A 338 -1.33 -26.17 -17.61
C ASN A 338 -2.58 -26.68 -16.88
N GLY A 339 -3.68 -25.93 -16.89
CA GLY A 339 -4.97 -26.37 -16.35
C GLY A 339 -5.10 -26.32 -14.83
N VAL A 340 -4.15 -25.68 -14.11
CA VAL A 340 -4.24 -25.55 -12.65
C VAL A 340 -5.39 -24.62 -12.28
N PRO A 341 -6.34 -25.03 -11.42
CA PRO A 341 -7.45 -24.20 -11.01
C PRO A 341 -7.02 -22.88 -10.36
N MET A 342 -7.74 -21.81 -10.68
CA MET A 342 -7.42 -20.45 -10.20
C MET A 342 -7.31 -20.36 -8.67
N LYS A 343 -8.08 -21.17 -7.93
CA LYS A 343 -8.02 -21.23 -6.47
C LYS A 343 -6.66 -21.77 -5.98
N GLN A 344 -6.14 -22.81 -6.60
CA GLN A 344 -4.84 -23.38 -6.30
C GLN A 344 -3.72 -22.40 -6.67
N ILE A 345 -3.84 -21.69 -7.82
CA ILE A 345 -2.90 -20.64 -8.20
C ILE A 345 -2.88 -19.51 -7.15
N GLN A 346 -4.06 -19.10 -6.64
CA GLN A 346 -4.15 -18.11 -5.57
C GLN A 346 -3.39 -18.56 -4.31
N GLU A 347 -3.57 -19.81 -3.90
CA GLU A 347 -2.89 -20.40 -2.72
C GLU A 347 -1.38 -20.53 -2.95
N TRP A 348 -0.95 -21.02 -4.10
CA TRP A 348 0.45 -21.12 -4.50
C TRP A 348 1.16 -19.77 -4.41
N LEU A 349 0.54 -18.75 -4.98
CA LEU A 349 1.10 -17.40 -4.99
C LEU A 349 0.94 -16.68 -3.64
N GLY A 350 -0.02 -17.05 -2.79
CA GLY A 350 -0.34 -16.34 -1.56
C GLY A 350 -0.97 -14.96 -1.86
N HIS A 351 -1.98 -14.91 -2.74
CA HIS A 351 -2.79 -13.74 -2.97
C HIS A 351 -3.91 -13.64 -1.92
N SER A 352 -3.98 -12.53 -1.20
CA SER A 352 -5.05 -12.26 -0.23
C SER A 352 -6.42 -12.04 -0.89
N ASP A 353 -6.44 -11.60 -2.14
CA ASP A 353 -7.63 -11.29 -2.91
C ASP A 353 -7.62 -12.03 -4.25
N PHE A 354 -8.68 -12.81 -4.49
CA PHE A 354 -8.90 -13.54 -5.73
C PHE A 354 -8.98 -12.61 -6.95
N SER A 355 -9.51 -11.41 -6.80
CA SER A 355 -9.61 -10.43 -7.88
C SER A 355 -8.25 -10.05 -8.46
N THR A 356 -7.20 -10.07 -7.64
CA THR A 356 -5.82 -9.84 -8.08
C THR A 356 -5.37 -10.91 -9.07
N THR A 357 -5.72 -12.18 -8.83
CA THR A 357 -5.43 -13.29 -9.74
C THR A 357 -6.31 -13.21 -10.98
N ALA A 358 -7.60 -13.04 -10.81
CA ALA A 358 -8.57 -13.01 -11.91
C ALA A 358 -8.35 -11.87 -12.91
N ASN A 359 -8.07 -10.65 -12.42
CA ASN A 359 -7.87 -9.45 -13.25
C ASN A 359 -6.61 -9.51 -14.13
N VAL A 360 -5.57 -10.23 -13.71
CA VAL A 360 -4.34 -10.38 -14.48
C VAL A 360 -4.53 -11.38 -15.62
N TYR A 361 -5.41 -12.37 -15.42
CA TYR A 361 -5.55 -13.53 -16.33
C TYR A 361 -6.85 -13.57 -17.11
N ALA A 362 -7.73 -12.57 -16.95
CA ALA A 362 -8.98 -12.47 -17.72
C ALA A 362 -8.78 -12.47 -19.25
N HIS A 363 -7.55 -12.14 -19.71
CA HIS A 363 -7.19 -12.15 -21.13
C HIS A 363 -6.71 -13.52 -21.64
N LEU A 364 -6.33 -14.46 -20.76
CA LEU A 364 -5.88 -15.81 -21.12
C LEU A 364 -7.04 -16.80 -21.25
N ASP A 365 -8.26 -16.34 -21.01
CA ASP A 365 -9.47 -17.14 -20.83
C ASP A 365 -10.05 -17.78 -22.11
N TYR A 366 -9.44 -17.58 -23.30
CA TYR A 366 -9.97 -18.17 -24.51
C TYR A 366 -9.82 -19.70 -24.54
N ASN A 367 -8.69 -20.22 -24.07
CA ASN A 367 -8.47 -21.67 -24.00
C ASN A 367 -9.36 -22.33 -22.94
N SER A 368 -9.64 -21.66 -21.83
CA SER A 368 -10.60 -22.14 -20.83
C SER A 368 -12.03 -22.08 -21.34
N LYS A 369 -12.35 -21.14 -22.24
CA LYS A 369 -13.65 -21.12 -22.96
C LYS A 369 -13.79 -22.27 -23.94
N LEU A 370 -12.71 -22.63 -24.65
CA LEU A 370 -12.70 -23.82 -25.51
C LEU A 370 -12.91 -25.08 -24.67
N SER A 371 -12.18 -25.28 -23.59
CA SER A 371 -12.37 -26.44 -22.71
C SER A 371 -13.77 -26.48 -22.08
N SER A 372 -14.34 -25.33 -21.75
CA SER A 372 -15.72 -25.22 -21.26
C SER A 372 -16.73 -25.55 -22.37
N ALA A 373 -16.49 -25.13 -23.61
CA ALA A 373 -17.30 -25.49 -24.75
C ALA A 373 -17.24 -27.02 -25.03
N ASP A 374 -16.04 -27.61 -24.97
CA ASP A 374 -15.85 -29.05 -25.11
C ASP A 374 -16.56 -29.84 -24.00
N ALA A 375 -16.51 -29.34 -22.77
CA ALA A 375 -17.23 -29.94 -21.63
C ALA A 375 -18.74 -29.87 -21.83
N MET A 376 -19.28 -28.77 -22.36
CA MET A 376 -20.70 -28.63 -22.73
C MET A 376 -21.07 -29.58 -23.88
N VAL A 377 -20.26 -29.66 -24.94
CA VAL A 377 -20.45 -30.58 -26.03
C VAL A 377 -20.46 -32.03 -25.52
N ASN A 378 -19.52 -32.39 -24.67
CA ASN A 378 -19.44 -33.74 -24.09
C ASN A 378 -20.62 -34.05 -23.15
N GLY A 379 -21.06 -33.08 -22.37
CA GLY A 379 -22.19 -33.21 -21.44
C GLY A 379 -23.55 -33.26 -22.15
N LEU A 380 -23.65 -32.71 -23.37
CA LEU A 380 -24.90 -32.59 -24.14
C LEU A 380 -24.91 -33.42 -25.44
N LYS A 381 -24.04 -34.45 -25.55
CA LYS A 381 -23.93 -35.28 -26.77
C LYS A 381 -25.27 -35.82 -27.30
N GLY A 382 -26.19 -36.20 -26.40
CA GLY A 382 -27.52 -36.67 -26.78
C GLY A 382 -28.47 -35.55 -27.25
N ALA A 383 -28.28 -34.32 -26.80
CA ALA A 383 -29.12 -33.19 -27.19
C ALA A 383 -28.63 -32.52 -28.48
N LEU A 384 -27.33 -32.52 -28.74
CA LEU A 384 -26.74 -31.92 -29.94
C LEU A 384 -26.99 -32.75 -31.20
N SER A 385 -27.14 -34.07 -31.10
CA SER A 385 -27.59 -34.94 -32.21
C SER A 385 -29.06 -34.73 -32.57
N ALA A 386 -29.86 -34.09 -31.74
CA ALA A 386 -31.25 -33.74 -32.03
C ALA A 386 -31.42 -32.37 -32.73
N ILE A 387 -30.34 -31.61 -32.90
CA ILE A 387 -30.31 -30.27 -33.52
C ILE A 387 -29.78 -30.36 -34.98
N GLN A 388 -29.18 -31.49 -35.35
CA GLN A 388 -28.80 -31.82 -36.74
C GLN A 388 -29.95 -32.50 -37.47
#